data_0cab5dac617809e6e7b12516ca1d68c3
#
_entry.id   0cab5dac617809e6e7b12516ca1d68c3
#
_cell.length_a   1.000
_cell.length_b   1.000
_cell.length_c   1.000
_cell.angle_alpha   90.00
_cell.angle_beta   90.00
_cell.angle_gamma   90.00
#
_symmetry.space_group_name_H-M   'P 1'
#
loop_
_entity.id
_entity.type
_entity.pdbx_description
1 polymer ?
#
loop_
_entity_poly.entity_id
_entity_poly.type
_entity_poly.pdbx_seq_one_letter_code
_entity_poly.pdbx_strand_id
1 'polypeptide(L)'
;FMSDQTGKNVKYIWDPNEYINVMMFNFKSPDDSSSELLGISNMPLTVKGDSSLSGLEEINISSIKKSQLQYAYCSSINSKYINSESTRYTNKGKSSYQYQSTDINVTLAHELGHYLGLHHVFAETKKQNGYDYAETCFDSDYCKDTPSYNRKEYNDYLYYYLSQHSTGSSIDINDLTKRTNCDGETFESANILDYAVGLGYKISADQKYRIRHVLYNSPLIPGPKVSQGTRSAS
;
A
#
# COMPACT_ATOMS: atom_id res chain seq x y z
N PHE A 1 -14.55 -4.70 -10.24
CA PHE A 1 -15.36 -4.49 -9.03
C PHE A 1 -15.14 -3.09 -8.46
N MET A 2 -13.92 -2.73 -8.10
CA MET A 2 -13.60 -1.42 -7.50
C MET A 2 -13.67 -0.24 -8.49
N SER A 3 -13.42 -0.46 -9.75
CA SER A 3 -13.49 0.57 -10.81
C SER A 3 -14.91 0.92 -11.26
N ASP A 4 -15.92 0.20 -10.78
CA ASP A 4 -17.32 0.50 -11.12
C ASP A 4 -17.81 1.75 -10.38
N GLN A 5 -18.05 2.82 -11.11
CA GLN A 5 -18.51 4.12 -10.59
C GLN A 5 -20.05 4.28 -10.64
N THR A 6 -20.77 3.17 -10.89
CA THR A 6 -22.25 3.21 -11.00
C THR A 6 -22.96 3.02 -9.65
N GLY A 7 -22.24 2.76 -8.59
CA GLY A 7 -22.77 2.45 -7.26
C GLY A 7 -23.32 1.03 -7.09
N LYS A 8 -23.36 0.21 -8.15
CA LYS A 8 -23.93 -1.15 -8.11
C LYS A 8 -23.24 -2.07 -7.11
N ASN A 9 -21.94 -1.86 -6.90
CA ASN A 9 -21.13 -2.71 -6.03
C ASN A 9 -21.13 -2.26 -4.56
N VAL A 10 -21.67 -1.09 -4.24
CA VAL A 10 -21.79 -0.57 -2.88
C VAL A 10 -22.62 -1.50 -1.97
N LYS A 11 -23.56 -2.23 -2.52
CA LYS A 11 -24.37 -3.20 -1.77
C LYS A 11 -23.59 -4.37 -1.17
N TYR A 12 -22.40 -4.65 -1.67
CA TYR A 12 -21.56 -5.78 -1.23
C TYR A 12 -20.60 -5.43 -0.10
N ILE A 13 -20.44 -4.15 0.22
CA ILE A 13 -19.61 -3.71 1.35
C ILE A 13 -20.48 -3.36 2.56
N TRP A 14 -19.91 -3.47 3.75
CA TRP A 14 -20.47 -2.90 4.97
C TRP A 14 -20.26 -1.40 4.99
N ASP A 15 -20.92 -0.67 5.93
CA ASP A 15 -20.71 0.78 6.03
C ASP A 15 -19.23 1.09 6.32
N PRO A 16 -18.51 1.79 5.41
CA PRO A 16 -17.08 2.06 5.62
C PRO A 16 -16.79 2.96 6.83
N ASN A 17 -17.79 3.67 7.35
CA ASN A 17 -17.62 4.44 8.58
C ASN A 17 -17.54 3.57 9.84
N GLU A 18 -17.98 2.31 9.74
CA GLU A 18 -18.03 1.36 10.85
C GLU A 18 -17.10 0.17 10.65
N TYR A 19 -16.81 -0.20 9.38
CA TYR A 19 -16.07 -1.40 9.04
C TYR A 19 -14.99 -1.15 8.00
N ILE A 20 -13.82 -1.77 8.17
CA ILE A 20 -12.83 -1.93 7.09
C ILE A 20 -13.29 -3.09 6.23
N ASN A 21 -13.59 -2.82 4.96
CA ASN A 21 -14.03 -3.83 4.02
C ASN A 21 -12.83 -4.42 3.29
N VAL A 22 -12.64 -5.73 3.40
CA VAL A 22 -11.65 -6.49 2.64
C VAL A 22 -12.37 -7.47 1.74
N MET A 23 -12.22 -7.33 0.43
CA MET A 23 -12.85 -8.18 -0.57
C MET A 23 -11.83 -9.18 -1.11
N MET A 24 -12.24 -10.44 -1.23
CA MET A 24 -11.40 -11.50 -1.77
C MET A 24 -12.07 -12.11 -2.99
N PHE A 25 -11.45 -11.96 -4.15
CA PHE A 25 -11.94 -12.54 -5.41
C PHE A 25 -10.78 -12.75 -6.39
N ASN A 26 -10.97 -13.58 -7.39
CA ASN A 26 -9.98 -13.78 -8.44
C ASN A 26 -9.98 -12.56 -9.38
N PHE A 27 -8.88 -11.84 -9.41
CA PHE A 27 -8.72 -10.71 -10.33
C PHE A 27 -8.59 -11.23 -11.76
N LYS A 28 -9.39 -10.67 -12.65
CA LYS A 28 -9.25 -10.91 -14.08
C LYS A 28 -8.49 -9.73 -14.69
N SER A 29 -7.34 -9.99 -15.28
CA SER A 29 -6.70 -9.01 -16.15
C SER A 29 -7.50 -8.90 -17.46
N PRO A 30 -7.82 -7.69 -17.94
CA PRO A 30 -8.49 -7.52 -19.22
C PRO A 30 -7.67 -8.03 -20.41
N ASP A 31 -6.33 -8.00 -20.28
CA ASP A 31 -5.41 -8.14 -21.43
C ASP A 31 -4.44 -9.33 -21.31
N ASP A 32 -4.68 -10.29 -20.41
CA ASP A 32 -3.75 -11.42 -20.18
C ASP A 32 -2.27 -10.97 -19.95
N SER A 33 -2.09 -9.70 -19.55
CA SER A 33 -0.80 -9.12 -19.32
C SER A 33 -0.15 -9.74 -18.09
N SER A 34 1.13 -10.08 -18.20
CA SER A 34 1.94 -10.85 -17.24
C SER A 34 2.18 -10.17 -15.87
N SER A 35 1.66 -8.97 -15.63
CA SER A 35 1.72 -8.32 -14.32
C SER A 35 0.55 -8.77 -13.45
N GLU A 36 0.82 -9.70 -12.55
CA GLU A 36 -0.19 -10.20 -11.63
C GLU A 36 -0.39 -9.22 -10.48
N LEU A 37 -1.57 -8.60 -10.44
CA LEU A 37 -1.96 -7.74 -9.34
C LEU A 37 -2.34 -8.60 -8.13
N LEU A 38 -1.66 -8.40 -6.99
CA LEU A 38 -1.86 -9.15 -5.76
C LEU A 38 -2.99 -8.56 -4.91
N GLY A 39 -3.10 -7.24 -4.89
CA GLY A 39 -4.09 -6.48 -4.15
C GLY A 39 -4.33 -5.12 -4.78
N ILE A 40 -5.34 -4.44 -4.33
CA ILE A 40 -5.67 -3.06 -4.67
C ILE A 40 -6.53 -2.45 -3.58
N SER A 41 -6.27 -1.19 -3.21
CA SER A 41 -7.02 -0.47 -2.19
C SER A 41 -7.49 0.90 -2.63
N ASN A 42 -8.62 1.33 -2.10
CA ASN A 42 -8.96 2.74 -2.13
C ASN A 42 -8.08 3.51 -1.15
N MET A 43 -7.56 4.66 -1.58
CA MET A 43 -6.92 5.62 -0.69
C MET A 43 -7.98 6.39 0.10
N PRO A 44 -7.70 6.80 1.35
CA PRO A 44 -8.65 7.61 2.13
C PRO A 44 -8.73 9.03 1.58
N LEU A 45 -9.85 9.67 1.89
CA LEU A 45 -10.05 11.08 1.60
C LEU A 45 -9.56 11.93 2.78
N THR A 46 -9.15 13.16 2.54
CA THR A 46 -8.83 14.13 3.59
C THR A 46 -9.78 15.32 3.53
N VAL A 47 -10.18 15.82 4.70
CA VAL A 47 -11.03 17.01 4.79
C VAL A 47 -10.16 18.25 4.63
N LYS A 48 -10.58 19.17 3.76
CA LYS A 48 -9.86 20.43 3.52
C LYS A 48 -9.80 21.29 4.79
N GLY A 49 -8.64 21.84 5.08
CA GLY A 49 -8.39 22.71 6.24
C GLY A 49 -7.23 22.19 7.11
N ASP A 50 -7.26 22.52 8.41
CA ASP A 50 -6.17 22.25 9.36
C ASP A 50 -5.89 20.74 9.57
N SER A 51 -6.84 19.88 9.25
CA SER A 51 -6.71 18.43 9.30
C SER A 51 -6.42 17.78 7.93
N SER A 52 -6.10 18.58 6.92
CA SER A 52 -5.69 18.07 5.61
C SER A 52 -4.38 17.30 5.70
N LEU A 53 -4.28 16.19 4.98
CA LEU A 53 -3.10 15.34 4.93
C LEU A 53 -2.56 15.30 3.50
N SER A 54 -1.34 15.77 3.33
CA SER A 54 -0.66 15.82 2.02
C SER A 54 -0.67 14.45 1.32
N GLY A 55 -0.87 14.47 0.01
CA GLY A 55 -0.91 13.26 -0.83
C GLY A 55 -2.27 12.60 -0.93
N LEU A 56 -3.26 12.98 -0.11
CA LEU A 56 -4.63 12.48 -0.20
C LEU A 56 -5.53 13.43 -0.98
N GLU A 57 -6.62 12.90 -1.53
CA GLU A 57 -7.64 13.69 -2.20
C GLU A 57 -8.43 14.52 -1.18
N GLU A 58 -8.47 15.84 -1.39
CA GLU A 58 -9.18 16.78 -0.52
C GLU A 58 -10.65 16.90 -0.87
N ILE A 59 -11.50 16.88 0.17
CA ILE A 59 -12.93 17.10 0.06
C ILE A 59 -13.39 18.17 1.04
N ASN A 60 -14.55 18.80 0.76
CA ASN A 60 -15.10 19.88 1.57
C ASN A 60 -16.11 19.39 2.64
N ILE A 61 -16.35 18.08 2.72
CA ILE A 61 -17.32 17.49 3.64
C ILE A 61 -16.62 16.52 4.60
N SER A 62 -16.98 16.56 5.86
CA SER A 62 -16.36 15.72 6.91
C SER A 62 -17.05 14.36 7.11
N SER A 63 -18.19 14.14 6.48
CA SER A 63 -18.96 12.91 6.61
C SER A 63 -19.60 12.51 5.28
N ILE A 64 -19.44 11.26 4.91
CA ILE A 64 -20.05 10.67 3.71
C ILE A 64 -20.82 9.42 4.15
N LYS A 65 -22.11 9.37 3.83
CA LYS A 65 -22.93 8.18 4.11
C LYS A 65 -22.68 7.10 3.06
N LYS A 66 -22.77 5.82 3.44
CA LYS A 66 -22.68 4.71 2.50
C LYS A 66 -23.61 4.87 1.29
N SER A 67 -24.81 5.41 1.48
CA SER A 67 -25.80 5.65 0.41
C SER A 67 -25.38 6.70 -0.63
N GLN A 68 -24.33 7.47 -0.37
CA GLN A 68 -23.79 8.49 -1.29
C GLN A 68 -22.62 7.96 -2.14
N LEU A 69 -22.15 6.73 -1.85
CA LEU A 69 -21.03 6.15 -2.56
C LEU A 69 -21.40 5.76 -3.99
N GLN A 70 -20.52 6.09 -4.92
CA GLN A 70 -20.61 5.69 -6.33
C GLN A 70 -19.76 4.45 -6.63
N TYR A 71 -18.94 3.99 -5.69
CA TYR A 71 -18.06 2.82 -5.82
C TYR A 71 -17.94 2.08 -4.48
N ALA A 72 -17.53 0.81 -4.55
CA ALA A 72 -17.28 0.01 -3.36
C ALA A 72 -15.96 0.44 -2.70
N TYR A 73 -16.06 1.14 -1.57
CA TYR A 73 -14.89 1.62 -0.82
C TYR A 73 -14.32 0.48 0.04
N CYS A 74 -13.22 -0.10 -0.38
CA CYS A 74 -12.64 -1.31 0.22
C CYS A 74 -11.16 -1.50 -0.15
N SER A 75 -10.52 -2.46 0.52
CA SER A 75 -9.32 -3.15 0.02
C SER A 75 -9.73 -4.44 -0.67
N SER A 76 -9.01 -4.87 -1.69
CA SER A 76 -9.29 -6.12 -2.40
C SER A 76 -8.01 -6.94 -2.55
N ILE A 77 -8.11 -8.25 -2.33
CA ILE A 77 -7.01 -9.20 -2.40
C ILE A 77 -7.31 -10.23 -3.47
N ASN A 78 -6.32 -10.53 -4.31
CA ASN A 78 -6.44 -11.54 -5.33
C ASN A 78 -6.43 -12.95 -4.72
N SER A 79 -7.58 -13.62 -4.75
CA SER A 79 -7.77 -14.93 -4.15
C SER A 79 -6.90 -16.03 -4.80
N LYS A 80 -6.36 -15.80 -5.99
CA LYS A 80 -5.43 -16.71 -6.67
C LYS A 80 -4.18 -17.01 -5.83
N TYR A 81 -3.76 -16.04 -4.98
CA TYR A 81 -2.54 -16.14 -4.17
C TYR A 81 -2.80 -16.56 -2.72
N ILE A 82 -4.04 -16.86 -2.36
CA ILE A 82 -4.38 -17.36 -1.03
C ILE A 82 -4.14 -18.89 -1.01
N ASN A 83 -3.06 -19.28 -0.37
CA ASN A 83 -2.71 -20.71 -0.21
C ASN A 83 -2.20 -20.98 1.22
N SER A 84 -2.06 -22.25 1.58
CA SER A 84 -1.63 -22.67 2.92
C SER A 84 -0.18 -22.32 3.23
N GLU A 85 0.63 -21.99 2.24
CA GLU A 85 2.04 -21.63 2.39
C GLU A 85 2.24 -20.13 2.57
N SER A 86 1.29 -19.30 2.11
CA SER A 86 1.35 -17.84 2.19
C SER A 86 1.40 -17.28 3.62
N THR A 87 1.00 -18.08 4.61
CA THR A 87 0.97 -17.67 6.02
C THR A 87 2.23 -18.03 6.80
N ARG A 88 3.23 -18.64 6.17
CA ARG A 88 4.43 -19.15 6.87
C ARG A 88 5.57 -18.16 6.84
N TYR A 89 5.50 -17.10 7.63
CA TYR A 89 6.70 -16.49 8.19
C TYR A 89 7.24 -17.43 9.29
N THR A 90 7.88 -18.52 8.91
CA THR A 90 8.61 -19.33 9.85
C THR A 90 9.95 -18.66 10.12
N ASN A 91 9.99 -17.89 11.18
CA ASN A 91 11.21 -17.43 11.82
C ASN A 91 11.91 -18.65 12.46
N LYS A 92 12.44 -19.54 11.62
CA LYS A 92 13.26 -20.68 12.05
C LYS A 92 14.69 -20.21 12.23
N GLY A 93 14.95 -19.53 13.36
CA GLY A 93 16.31 -19.16 13.71
C GLY A 93 16.95 -18.18 12.72
N LYS A 94 17.93 -17.43 13.15
CA LYS A 94 18.57 -16.28 12.49
C LYS A 94 19.17 -16.50 11.09
N SER A 95 18.85 -17.54 10.34
CA SER A 95 19.57 -17.90 9.10
C SER A 95 18.73 -18.35 7.90
N SER A 96 17.40 -18.36 7.96
CA SER A 96 16.61 -18.67 6.77
C SER A 96 15.25 -17.97 6.80
N TYR A 97 15.17 -16.81 6.16
CA TYR A 97 13.90 -16.23 5.72
C TYR A 97 13.44 -17.01 4.49
N GLN A 98 12.30 -17.65 4.57
CA GLN A 98 11.64 -18.14 3.36
C GLN A 98 10.88 -16.97 2.77
N TYR A 99 11.46 -16.28 1.79
CA TYR A 99 10.83 -15.17 1.10
C TYR A 99 9.79 -15.69 0.12
N GLN A 100 8.57 -15.22 0.25
CA GLN A 100 7.51 -15.42 -0.73
C GLN A 100 7.03 -14.06 -1.23
N SER A 101 7.30 -13.76 -2.50
CA SER A 101 6.92 -12.48 -3.13
C SER A 101 5.40 -12.27 -3.20
N THR A 102 4.61 -13.32 -2.98
CA THR A 102 3.14 -13.33 -3.04
C THR A 102 2.50 -13.62 -1.69
N ASP A 103 3.21 -13.41 -0.57
CA ASP A 103 2.65 -13.66 0.77
C ASP A 103 1.42 -12.80 1.01
N ILE A 104 0.30 -13.48 1.29
CA ILE A 104 -1.00 -12.83 1.48
C ILE A 104 -1.03 -11.89 2.69
N ASN A 105 -0.27 -12.19 3.75
CA ASN A 105 -0.23 -11.34 4.94
C ASN A 105 0.51 -10.03 4.64
N VAL A 106 1.61 -10.10 3.88
CA VAL A 106 2.33 -8.90 3.42
C VAL A 106 1.47 -8.10 2.47
N THR A 107 0.83 -8.76 1.49
CA THR A 107 -0.08 -8.11 0.56
C THR A 107 -1.24 -7.43 1.30
N LEU A 108 -1.89 -8.10 2.25
CA LEU A 108 -2.97 -7.51 3.03
C LEU A 108 -2.49 -6.32 3.87
N ALA A 109 -1.31 -6.43 4.51
CA ALA A 109 -0.73 -5.33 5.27
C ALA A 109 -0.39 -4.12 4.38
N HIS A 110 0.12 -4.37 3.17
CA HIS A 110 0.39 -3.37 2.14
C HIS A 110 -0.90 -2.63 1.73
N GLU A 111 -1.92 -3.38 1.35
CA GLU A 111 -3.20 -2.82 0.93
C GLU A 111 -3.91 -2.05 2.05
N LEU A 112 -3.88 -2.56 3.28
CA LEU A 112 -4.40 -1.83 4.44
C LEU A 112 -3.56 -0.58 4.74
N GLY A 113 -2.27 -0.59 4.44
CA GLY A 113 -1.43 0.61 4.48
C GLY A 113 -1.97 1.71 3.56
N HIS A 114 -2.28 1.38 2.31
CA HIS A 114 -2.92 2.31 1.36
C HIS A 114 -4.30 2.76 1.85
N TYR A 115 -5.13 1.83 2.30
CA TYR A 115 -6.45 2.13 2.85
C TYR A 115 -6.39 3.11 4.04
N LEU A 116 -5.27 3.14 4.75
CA LEU A 116 -4.99 4.02 5.88
C LEU A 116 -4.06 5.20 5.54
N GLY A 117 -3.89 5.51 4.25
CA GLY A 117 -3.26 6.75 3.77
C GLY A 117 -1.77 6.70 3.57
N LEU A 118 -1.17 5.51 3.49
CA LEU A 118 0.24 5.37 3.15
C LEU A 118 0.43 5.27 1.63
N HIS A 119 1.50 5.89 1.13
CA HIS A 119 1.98 5.77 -0.24
C HIS A 119 3.14 4.77 -0.31
N HIS A 120 3.49 4.33 -1.51
CA HIS A 120 4.69 3.53 -1.70
C HIS A 120 5.94 4.32 -1.29
N VAL A 121 6.94 3.62 -0.75
CA VAL A 121 8.20 4.24 -0.29
C VAL A 121 9.18 4.55 -1.42
N PHE A 122 8.89 4.17 -2.65
CA PHE A 122 9.69 4.54 -3.83
C PHE A 122 9.08 5.73 -4.56
N ALA A 123 9.91 6.43 -5.36
CA ALA A 123 9.50 7.62 -6.08
C ALA A 123 8.42 7.31 -7.12
N GLU A 124 7.27 7.96 -7.00
CA GLU A 124 6.14 7.85 -7.91
C GLU A 124 5.65 9.21 -8.40
N THR A 125 5.17 9.24 -9.64
CA THR A 125 4.54 10.41 -10.24
C THR A 125 3.05 10.16 -10.41
N LYS A 126 2.21 11.09 -9.95
CA LYS A 126 0.75 11.01 -10.14
C LYS A 126 0.41 11.18 -11.62
N LYS A 127 -0.39 10.29 -12.14
CA LYS A 127 -0.95 10.29 -13.51
C LYS A 127 -2.47 10.48 -13.45
N GLN A 128 -3.09 10.62 -14.62
CA GLN A 128 -4.54 10.78 -14.70
C GLN A 128 -5.32 9.59 -14.10
N ASN A 129 -4.79 8.37 -14.22
CA ASN A 129 -5.42 7.14 -13.78
C ASN A 129 -4.59 6.38 -12.73
N GLY A 130 -3.94 7.09 -11.78
CA GLY A 130 -3.17 6.47 -10.71
C GLY A 130 -1.76 7.03 -10.57
N TYR A 131 -0.80 6.15 -10.32
CA TYR A 131 0.61 6.48 -10.13
C TYR A 131 1.47 5.66 -11.08
N ASP A 132 2.65 6.18 -11.43
CA ASP A 132 3.66 5.52 -12.23
C ASP A 132 5.04 5.74 -11.61
N TYR A 133 5.99 4.87 -11.88
CA TYR A 133 7.36 5.05 -11.40
C TYR A 133 7.93 6.38 -11.91
N ALA A 134 8.55 7.13 -11.02
CA ALA A 134 9.18 8.38 -11.40
C ALA A 134 10.48 8.12 -12.19
N GLU A 135 10.78 8.99 -13.16
CA GLU A 135 12.06 8.96 -13.89
C GLU A 135 13.23 9.46 -13.03
N THR A 136 12.93 10.30 -12.03
CA THR A 136 13.92 10.86 -11.10
C THR A 136 13.61 10.46 -9.67
N CYS A 137 14.63 10.36 -8.84
CA CYS A 137 14.48 10.02 -7.44
C CYS A 137 14.04 11.23 -6.61
N PHE A 138 12.95 11.10 -5.85
CA PHE A 138 12.46 12.10 -4.88
C PHE A 138 11.52 11.42 -3.86
N ASP A 139 11.29 12.10 -2.74
CA ASP A 139 10.31 11.66 -1.74
C ASP A 139 8.88 11.94 -2.24
N SER A 140 8.08 10.89 -2.38
CA SER A 140 6.68 10.95 -2.79
C SER A 140 5.72 10.29 -1.80
N ASP A 141 6.21 9.73 -0.68
CA ASP A 141 5.38 9.03 0.31
C ASP A 141 4.95 9.92 1.49
N TYR A 142 5.48 11.15 1.53
CA TYR A 142 5.20 12.14 2.58
C TYR A 142 5.62 11.70 3.99
N CYS A 143 6.66 10.85 4.10
CA CYS A 143 7.21 10.33 5.34
C CYS A 143 8.73 10.53 5.35
N LYS A 144 9.21 11.48 6.14
CA LYS A 144 10.64 11.87 6.15
C LYS A 144 11.58 10.79 6.69
N ASP A 145 11.02 9.81 7.42
CA ASP A 145 11.78 8.73 8.05
C ASP A 145 11.76 7.42 7.25
N THR A 146 11.27 7.48 6.00
CA THR A 146 11.34 6.40 5.02
C THR A 146 12.31 6.78 3.90
N PRO A 147 13.32 5.93 3.59
CA PRO A 147 14.25 6.22 2.50
C PRO A 147 13.57 6.00 1.15
N SER A 148 13.32 7.06 0.40
CA SER A 148 12.82 6.99 -0.98
C SER A 148 13.91 6.56 -1.97
N TYR A 149 13.54 5.81 -3.00
CA TYR A 149 14.46 5.34 -4.03
C TYR A 149 13.80 5.29 -5.42
N ASN A 150 14.60 5.18 -6.48
CA ASN A 150 14.12 5.02 -7.84
C ASN A 150 13.79 3.54 -8.14
N ARG A 151 12.52 3.21 -8.21
CA ARG A 151 12.05 1.83 -8.47
C ARG A 151 12.43 1.32 -9.85
N LYS A 152 12.50 2.19 -10.86
CA LYS A 152 12.88 1.83 -12.22
C LYS A 152 14.34 1.37 -12.27
N GLU A 153 15.25 2.14 -11.66
CA GLU A 153 16.65 1.76 -11.55
C GLU A 153 16.85 0.44 -10.80
N TYR A 154 16.08 0.26 -9.71
CA TYR A 154 16.12 -1.02 -9.00
C TYR A 154 15.61 -2.19 -9.85
N ASN A 155 14.56 -2.01 -10.64
CA ASN A 155 14.07 -3.06 -11.53
C ASN A 155 15.12 -3.42 -12.58
N ASP A 156 15.82 -2.45 -13.16
CA ASP A 156 16.92 -2.69 -14.11
C ASP A 156 18.04 -3.48 -13.46
N TYR A 157 18.43 -3.13 -12.23
CA TYR A 157 19.38 -3.92 -11.43
C TYR A 157 18.88 -5.35 -11.18
N LEU A 158 17.62 -5.53 -10.78
CA LEU A 158 17.01 -6.83 -10.52
C LEU A 158 17.05 -7.73 -11.77
N TYR A 159 16.65 -7.21 -12.93
CA TYR A 159 16.70 -7.94 -14.20
C TYR A 159 18.13 -8.32 -14.57
N TYR A 160 19.07 -7.39 -14.42
CA TYR A 160 20.48 -7.68 -14.65
C TYR A 160 20.99 -8.77 -13.70
N TYR A 161 20.77 -8.66 -12.40
CA TYR A 161 21.17 -9.64 -11.40
C TYR A 161 20.63 -11.04 -11.73
N LEU A 162 19.33 -11.15 -11.97
CA LEU A 162 18.69 -12.42 -12.30
C LEU A 162 19.21 -13.02 -13.61
N SER A 163 19.54 -12.21 -14.60
CA SER A 163 20.14 -12.67 -15.86
C SER A 163 21.52 -13.32 -15.68
N GLN A 164 22.31 -12.83 -14.73
CA GLN A 164 23.63 -13.38 -14.40
C GLN A 164 23.54 -14.66 -13.56
N HIS A 165 22.41 -14.91 -12.87
CA HIS A 165 22.22 -16.04 -11.96
C HIS A 165 21.22 -17.09 -12.50
N SER A 166 20.90 -17.05 -13.80
CA SER A 166 19.85 -17.89 -14.41
C SER A 166 20.19 -19.36 -14.56
N THR A 167 21.44 -19.77 -14.35
CA THR A 167 21.93 -21.15 -14.59
C THR A 167 22.63 -21.75 -13.38
N GLY A 168 21.87 -22.05 -12.32
CA GLY A 168 22.36 -22.89 -11.22
C GLY A 168 23.24 -22.24 -10.15
N SER A 169 23.49 -20.93 -10.22
CA SER A 169 24.10 -20.18 -9.13
C SER A 169 23.06 -19.81 -8.07
N SER A 170 23.45 -19.83 -6.80
CA SER A 170 22.57 -19.42 -5.70
C SER A 170 22.26 -17.92 -5.79
N ILE A 171 20.98 -17.58 -5.76
CA ILE A 171 20.51 -16.19 -5.62
C ILE A 171 20.66 -15.81 -4.13
N ASP A 172 21.41 -14.74 -3.83
CA ASP A 172 21.44 -14.18 -2.49
C ASP A 172 20.31 -13.16 -2.33
N ILE A 173 19.34 -13.52 -1.51
CA ILE A 173 18.20 -12.64 -1.22
C ILE A 173 18.63 -11.31 -0.56
N ASN A 174 19.74 -11.30 0.19
CA ASN A 174 20.24 -10.09 0.82
C ASN A 174 20.70 -9.06 -0.21
N ASP A 175 21.19 -9.50 -1.37
CA ASP A 175 21.55 -8.57 -2.44
C ASP A 175 20.29 -7.99 -3.11
N LEU A 176 19.24 -8.78 -3.21
CA LEU A 176 17.96 -8.35 -3.78
C LEU A 176 17.12 -7.48 -2.86
N THR A 177 17.32 -7.53 -1.54
CA THR A 177 16.62 -6.66 -0.58
C THR A 177 17.28 -5.29 -0.41
N LYS A 178 18.50 -5.10 -0.88
CA LYS A 178 19.19 -3.80 -0.84
C LYS A 178 18.63 -2.81 -1.84
N ARG A 179 18.61 -1.55 -1.45
CA ARG A 179 18.21 -0.39 -2.26
C ARG A 179 19.24 0.72 -2.08
N THR A 180 19.31 1.61 -3.05
CA THR A 180 20.03 2.89 -2.92
C THR A 180 19.01 4.00 -2.88
N ASN A 181 19.00 4.80 -1.80
CA ASN A 181 18.09 5.92 -1.65
C ASN A 181 18.47 7.10 -2.56
N CYS A 182 17.64 8.15 -2.58
CA CYS A 182 17.86 9.35 -3.39
C CYS A 182 19.14 10.09 -3.03
N ASP A 183 19.69 9.89 -1.83
CA ASP A 183 20.92 10.50 -1.34
C ASP A 183 22.17 9.64 -1.63
N GLY A 184 22.00 8.47 -2.27
CA GLY A 184 23.07 7.54 -2.60
C GLY A 184 23.44 6.56 -1.49
N GLU A 185 22.68 6.50 -0.39
CA GLU A 185 22.95 5.59 0.72
C GLU A 185 22.23 4.23 0.50
N THR A 186 22.91 3.16 0.90
CA THR A 186 22.33 1.80 0.81
C THR A 186 21.51 1.49 2.04
N PHE A 187 20.29 0.96 1.85
CA PHE A 187 19.42 0.48 2.90
C PHE A 187 18.77 -0.87 2.56
N GLU A 188 18.20 -1.53 3.55
CA GLU A 188 17.46 -2.78 3.36
C GLU A 188 15.95 -2.50 3.21
N SER A 189 15.35 -3.05 2.16
CA SER A 189 13.91 -2.94 1.90
C SER A 189 13.12 -3.78 2.91
N ALA A 190 12.63 -3.15 3.96
CA ALA A 190 11.88 -3.79 5.02
C ALA A 190 10.46 -3.22 5.19
N ASN A 191 10.14 -2.12 4.51
CA ASN A 191 8.86 -1.43 4.64
C ASN A 191 7.74 -2.22 3.95
N ILE A 192 6.55 -2.27 4.58
CA ILE A 192 5.37 -2.95 4.00
C ILE A 192 4.86 -2.26 2.74
N LEU A 193 5.17 -0.99 2.53
CA LEU A 193 4.79 -0.21 1.34
C LEU A 193 5.85 -0.25 0.22
N ASP A 194 6.84 -1.13 0.33
CA ASP A 194 7.70 -1.45 -0.80
C ASP A 194 7.14 -2.63 -1.60
N TYR A 195 7.62 -2.77 -2.84
CA TYR A 195 7.31 -3.92 -3.69
C TYR A 195 8.34 -5.04 -3.52
N ALA A 196 8.02 -6.22 -4.06
CA ALA A 196 8.97 -7.33 -4.16
C ALA A 196 10.24 -6.88 -4.94
N VAL A 197 11.39 -7.29 -4.54
CA VAL A 197 11.82 -8.17 -3.45
C VAL A 197 12.08 -7.32 -2.20
N GLY A 198 11.27 -7.46 -1.16
CA GLY A 198 11.38 -6.71 0.09
C GLY A 198 10.91 -7.57 1.27
N LEU A 199 11.36 -7.26 2.48
CA LEU A 199 11.06 -8.06 3.67
C LEU A 199 9.65 -7.81 4.24
N GLY A 200 9.05 -6.64 3.96
CA GLY A 200 7.65 -6.33 4.22
C GLY A 200 7.14 -6.48 5.66
N TYR A 201 7.93 -6.13 6.66
CA TYR A 201 7.54 -6.28 8.08
C TYR A 201 7.55 -4.97 8.89
N LYS A 202 7.99 -3.87 8.30
CA LYS A 202 8.24 -2.61 9.02
C LYS A 202 7.33 -1.50 8.53
N ILE A 203 6.89 -0.66 9.49
CA ILE A 203 6.32 0.67 9.24
C ILE A 203 7.08 1.70 10.07
N SER A 204 7.24 2.91 9.54
CA SER A 204 7.99 4.00 10.16
C SER A 204 7.16 4.76 11.21
N ALA A 205 7.76 5.71 11.91
CA ALA A 205 7.07 6.57 12.86
C ALA A 205 6.13 7.55 12.14
N ASP A 206 6.58 8.16 11.02
CA ASP A 206 5.77 9.06 10.22
C ASP A 206 4.60 8.32 9.56
N GLN A 207 4.81 7.09 9.08
CA GLN A 207 3.73 6.24 8.59
C GLN A 207 2.69 5.94 9.68
N LYS A 208 3.12 5.63 10.91
CA LYS A 208 2.20 5.46 12.06
C LYS A 208 1.42 6.73 12.37
N TYR A 209 2.08 7.90 12.27
CA TYR A 209 1.40 9.18 12.45
C TYR A 209 0.33 9.38 11.37
N ARG A 210 0.64 9.13 10.09
CA ARG A 210 -0.33 9.23 8.98
C ARG A 210 -1.53 8.31 9.18
N ILE A 211 -1.31 7.05 9.52
CA ILE A 211 -2.38 6.07 9.83
C ILE A 211 -3.29 6.62 10.94
N ARG A 212 -2.72 7.09 12.05
CA ARG A 212 -3.50 7.65 13.15
C ARG A 212 -4.29 8.88 12.72
N HIS A 213 -3.67 9.77 11.95
CA HIS A 213 -4.34 10.96 11.43
C HIS A 213 -5.58 10.57 10.60
N VAL A 214 -5.44 9.60 9.69
CA VAL A 214 -6.53 9.08 8.86
C VAL A 214 -7.65 8.49 9.73
N LEU A 215 -7.32 7.67 10.72
CA LEU A 215 -8.30 7.07 11.65
C LEU A 215 -9.12 8.14 12.41
N TYR A 216 -8.51 9.28 12.73
CA TYR A 216 -9.18 10.35 13.46
C TYR A 216 -9.97 11.32 12.56
N ASN A 217 -9.52 11.57 11.34
CA ASN A 217 -10.00 12.72 10.56
C ASN A 217 -10.65 12.33 9.22
N SER A 218 -10.30 11.21 8.61
CA SER A 218 -10.79 10.87 7.26
C SER A 218 -12.22 10.31 7.31
N PRO A 219 -13.13 10.74 6.43
CA PRO A 219 -14.42 10.08 6.24
C PRO A 219 -14.23 8.70 5.62
N LEU A 220 -15.25 7.84 5.71
CA LEU A 220 -15.25 6.47 5.18
C LEU A 220 -14.21 5.52 5.79
N ILE A 221 -13.61 5.91 6.92
CA ILE A 221 -12.68 5.09 7.67
C ILE A 221 -13.25 4.89 9.08
N PRO A 222 -13.41 3.67 9.58
CA PRO A 222 -13.81 3.45 10.98
C PRO A 222 -12.69 3.92 11.91
N GLY A 223 -13.04 4.59 12.98
CA GLY A 223 -12.04 5.09 13.92
C GLY A 223 -12.64 5.97 15.01
N PRO A 224 -11.83 6.36 15.97
CA PRO A 224 -12.29 7.15 17.12
C PRO A 224 -12.56 8.62 16.76
N LYS A 225 -13.13 8.92 15.61
CA LYS A 225 -13.34 10.24 15.03
C LYS A 225 -13.31 11.36 16.07
N VAL A 226 -12.53 12.39 15.83
CA VAL A 226 -12.66 13.64 16.57
C VAL A 226 -14.02 14.21 16.20
N SER A 227 -15.00 14.12 17.10
CA SER A 227 -16.30 14.76 16.89
C SER A 227 -16.05 16.25 16.71
N GLN A 228 -16.26 16.75 15.50
CA GLN A 228 -16.30 18.19 15.28
C GLN A 228 -17.53 18.71 16.04
N GLY A 229 -17.36 19.13 17.28
CA GLY A 229 -18.43 19.79 17.99
C GLY A 229 -18.52 19.62 19.50
N THR A 230 -17.72 18.81 20.16
CA THR A 230 -17.77 18.70 21.64
C THR A 230 -16.40 18.67 22.28
N ARG A 231 -15.55 19.64 21.98
CA ARG A 231 -14.58 20.13 22.95
C ARG A 231 -15.12 21.45 23.53
N SER A 232 -16.16 21.36 24.34
CA SER A 232 -16.30 22.35 25.39
C SER A 232 -15.09 22.17 26.29
N ALA A 233 -14.32 23.23 26.42
CA ALA A 233 -13.22 23.31 27.37
C ALA A 233 -13.73 22.95 28.78
N SER A 234 -13.11 21.99 29.40
CA SER A 234 -13.07 21.81 30.84
C SER A 234 -11.63 21.90 31.33
#